data_fae2fc8eb74c0aefee2d310c380644d8
#
_entry.id   fae2fc8eb74c0aefee2d310c380644d8
#
_cell.length_a   1.000
_cell.length_b   1.000
_cell.length_c   1.000
_cell.angle_alpha   90.00
_cell.angle_beta   90.00
_cell.angle_gamma   90.00
#
_symmetry.space_group_name_H-M   'P 1'
#
loop_
_entity.id
_entity.type
_entity.pdbx_description
1 polymer ?
#
loop_
_entity_poly.entity_id
_entity_poly.type
_entity_poly.pdbx_seq_one_letter_code
_entity_poly.pdbx_strand_id
1 'polypeptide(L)'
;MIDSSTNLANTSSNKPHNYHEQSQIDQTVRLREVLKTLPPFVKDYFRAMEPKSSARTRINYAYDIRVFFHFLMENNPVYKNYTIDRFTPQDLENLEPVDIEEYLEYLKVYKRDEDGELITNGEKGLARKMSALRSFYGYYFK
;
A
#
# COMPACT_ATOMS: atom_id res chain seq x y z
N MET A 1 -2.91 -13.67 -41.40
CA MET A 1 -2.76 -13.74 -40.90
C MET A 1 -2.41 -13.38 -40.16
N ILE A 2 -2.15 -13.44 -39.85
CA ILE A 2 -1.70 -13.38 -39.17
C ILE A 2 -1.54 -13.25 -38.37
N ASP A 3 -1.49 -13.36 -38.20
CA ASP A 3 -1.09 -13.43 -37.47
C ASP A 3 -0.82 -13.53 -36.76
N SER A 4 -0.99 -13.94 -36.76
CA SER A 4 -0.52 -14.23 -36.07
C SER A 4 0.37 -14.00 -35.67
N SER A 5 0.56 -14.03 -36.01
CA SER A 5 1.66 -13.95 -35.71
C SER A 5 1.98 -13.08 -34.95
N THR A 6 1.40 -12.40 -35.04
CA THR A 6 1.60 -11.78 -34.32
C THR A 6 1.64 -11.90 -33.14
N ASN A 7 1.21 -12.16 -32.89
CA ASN A 7 1.31 -12.49 -31.73
C ASN A 7 2.33 -13.31 -31.43
N LEU A 8 2.82 -13.53 -32.27
CA LEU A 8 3.78 -14.39 -32.17
C LEU A 8 4.98 -13.87 -31.66
N ALA A 9 5.29 -12.76 -31.97
CA ALA A 9 6.40 -12.19 -31.44
C ALA A 9 6.38 -12.25 -30.00
N ASN A 10 5.30 -11.96 -29.56
CA ASN A 10 5.04 -12.14 -28.32
C ASN A 10 5.41 -13.43 -27.86
N THR A 11 5.17 -14.42 -28.61
CA THR A 11 5.44 -15.71 -28.16
C THR A 11 6.88 -15.98 -28.07
N SER A 12 7.68 -15.39 -28.87
CA SER A 12 9.06 -15.74 -28.84
C SER A 12 9.70 -15.37 -27.53
N SER A 13 9.29 -14.29 -26.99
CA SER A 13 9.86 -13.90 -25.74
C SER A 13 9.11 -14.57 -24.62
N ASN A 14 8.09 -15.28 -24.99
CA ASN A 14 7.24 -15.83 -24.01
C ASN A 14 7.58 -17.20 -23.65
N LYS A 15 8.67 -17.35 -22.96
CA LYS A 15 8.86 -18.61 -22.30
C LYS A 15 7.73 -18.76 -21.32
N PRO A 16 7.20 -19.94 -21.16
CA PRO A 16 6.18 -20.16 -20.15
C PRO A 16 6.74 -19.81 -18.79
N HIS A 17 6.02 -18.96 -18.09
CA HIS A 17 6.33 -18.72 -16.70
C HIS A 17 5.74 -19.85 -15.88
N ASN A 18 6.45 -20.31 -14.85
CA ASN A 18 5.80 -21.20 -13.91
C ASN A 18 4.82 -20.38 -13.08
N TYR A 19 3.98 -21.06 -12.31
CA TYR A 19 2.95 -20.41 -11.52
C TYR A 19 3.53 -19.37 -10.57
N HIS A 20 4.67 -19.70 -9.95
CA HIS A 20 5.30 -18.82 -8.97
C HIS A 20 5.79 -17.53 -9.61
N GLU A 21 6.43 -17.64 -10.77
CA GLU A 21 6.93 -16.46 -11.47
C GLU A 21 5.79 -15.56 -11.92
N GLN A 22 4.72 -16.16 -12.43
CA GLN A 22 3.57 -15.38 -12.87
C GLN A 22 2.92 -14.65 -11.69
N SER A 23 2.84 -15.31 -10.54
CA SER A 23 2.28 -14.70 -9.35
C SER A 23 3.10 -13.49 -8.90
N GLN A 24 4.42 -13.58 -9.00
CA GLN A 24 5.28 -12.46 -8.63
C GLN A 24 5.14 -11.30 -9.59
N ILE A 25 5.02 -11.58 -10.88
CA ILE A 25 4.79 -10.54 -11.87
C ILE A 25 3.48 -9.82 -11.59
N ASP A 26 2.42 -10.59 -11.35
CA ASP A 26 1.11 -10.02 -11.09
C ASP A 26 1.11 -9.15 -9.84
N GLN A 27 1.79 -9.59 -8.80
CA GLN A 27 1.87 -8.83 -7.56
C GLN A 27 2.69 -7.56 -7.73
N THR A 28 3.74 -7.62 -8.54
CA THR A 28 4.55 -6.44 -8.81
C THR A 28 3.74 -5.40 -9.57
N VAL A 29 2.98 -5.84 -10.57
CA VAL A 29 2.10 -4.92 -11.32
C VAL A 29 1.06 -4.31 -10.40
N ARG A 30 0.47 -5.14 -9.54
CA ARG A 30 -0.53 -4.65 -8.59
C ARG A 30 0.06 -3.64 -7.61
N LEU A 31 1.28 -3.90 -7.13
CA LEU A 31 1.94 -2.96 -6.24
C LEU A 31 2.10 -1.60 -6.90
N ARG A 32 2.52 -1.58 -8.17
CA ARG A 32 2.67 -0.33 -8.90
C ARG A 32 1.34 0.42 -8.99
N GLU A 33 0.25 -0.30 -9.18
CA GLU A 33 -1.07 0.33 -9.23
C GLU A 33 -1.46 0.94 -7.89
N VAL A 34 -1.21 0.22 -6.80
CA VAL A 34 -1.53 0.74 -5.47
C VAL A 34 -0.68 1.98 -5.16
N LEU A 35 0.59 1.95 -5.54
CA LEU A 35 1.49 3.07 -5.26
C LEU A 35 1.04 4.36 -5.95
N LYS A 36 0.33 4.25 -7.07
CA LYS A 36 -0.23 5.44 -7.74
C LYS A 36 -1.31 6.11 -6.91
N THR A 37 -1.88 5.42 -5.96
CA THR A 37 -2.94 5.94 -5.09
C THR A 37 -2.41 6.42 -3.74
N LEU A 38 -1.08 6.50 -3.59
CA LEU A 38 -0.43 6.90 -2.36
C LEU A 38 0.37 8.19 -2.59
N PRO A 39 0.73 8.90 -1.53
CA PRO A 39 1.59 10.08 -1.71
C PRO A 39 2.87 9.70 -2.45
N PRO A 40 3.34 10.56 -3.36
CA PRO A 40 4.51 10.21 -4.18
C PRO A 40 5.76 9.82 -3.40
N PHE A 41 5.99 10.42 -2.23
CA PHE A 41 7.19 10.12 -1.45
C PHE A 41 7.21 8.68 -0.94
N VAL A 42 6.05 8.03 -0.85
CA VAL A 42 5.96 6.66 -0.33
C VAL A 42 6.72 5.66 -1.20
N LYS A 43 6.92 5.99 -2.46
CA LYS A 43 7.67 5.11 -3.37
C LYS A 43 9.08 4.84 -2.88
N ASP A 44 9.71 5.80 -2.22
CA ASP A 44 11.07 5.63 -1.72
C ASP A 44 11.14 4.51 -0.68
N TYR A 45 10.16 4.46 0.20
CA TYR A 45 10.09 3.41 1.21
C TYR A 45 9.96 2.03 0.55
N PHE A 46 9.09 1.89 -0.43
CA PHE A 46 8.88 0.59 -1.08
C PHE A 46 10.07 0.17 -1.92
N ARG A 47 10.80 1.13 -2.49
CA ARG A 47 12.04 0.82 -3.19
C ARG A 47 13.07 0.29 -2.21
N ALA A 48 13.17 0.90 -1.03
CA ALA A 48 14.13 0.45 -0.02
C ALA A 48 13.75 -0.90 0.56
N MET A 49 12.47 -1.21 0.60
CA MET A 49 11.97 -2.49 1.12
C MET A 49 12.21 -3.66 0.17
N GLU A 50 12.36 -3.38 -1.10
CA GLU A 50 12.35 -4.41 -2.13
C GLU A 50 13.34 -5.55 -1.88
N PRO A 51 14.61 -5.27 -1.57
CA PRO A 51 15.57 -6.35 -1.37
C PRO A 51 15.32 -7.18 -0.13
N LYS A 52 14.49 -6.71 0.78
CA LYS A 52 14.30 -7.35 2.09
C LYS A 52 12.94 -8.03 2.23
N SER A 53 12.12 -8.02 1.20
CA SER A 53 10.75 -8.48 1.33
C SER A 53 10.24 -9.07 0.03
N SER A 54 9.18 -9.88 0.15
CA SER A 54 8.52 -10.43 -1.03
C SER A 54 7.55 -9.38 -1.62
N ALA A 55 7.17 -9.59 -2.88
CA ALA A 55 6.19 -8.73 -3.52
C ALA A 55 4.87 -8.76 -2.77
N ARG A 56 4.48 -9.93 -2.24
CA ARG A 56 3.24 -10.06 -1.48
C ARG A 56 3.27 -9.21 -0.21
N THR A 57 4.39 -9.24 0.49
CA THR A 57 4.53 -8.43 1.71
C THR A 57 4.41 -6.95 1.38
N ARG A 58 5.07 -6.52 0.30
CA ARG A 58 5.04 -5.11 -0.08
C ARG A 58 3.64 -4.66 -0.45
N ILE A 59 2.88 -5.48 -1.20
CA ILE A 59 1.54 -5.07 -1.58
C ILE A 59 0.61 -5.02 -0.37
N ASN A 60 0.76 -5.96 0.57
CA ASN A 60 -0.04 -5.92 1.78
C ASN A 60 0.27 -4.67 2.59
N TYR A 61 1.53 -4.30 2.70
CA TYR A 61 1.94 -3.09 3.41
C TYR A 61 1.43 -1.83 2.68
N ALA A 62 1.44 -1.85 1.36
CA ALA A 62 0.94 -0.70 0.59
C ALA A 62 -0.55 -0.48 0.85
N TYR A 63 -1.34 -1.54 0.88
CA TYR A 63 -2.75 -1.43 1.22
C TYR A 63 -2.94 -0.92 2.65
N ASP A 64 -2.15 -1.44 3.59
CA ASP A 64 -2.27 -1.00 4.99
C ASP A 64 -1.91 0.48 5.15
N ILE A 65 -0.86 0.92 4.45
CA ILE A 65 -0.45 2.32 4.50
C ILE A 65 -1.51 3.20 3.84
N ARG A 66 -2.17 2.71 2.78
CA ARG A 66 -3.24 3.47 2.16
C ARG A 66 -4.41 3.67 3.11
N VAL A 67 -4.76 2.66 3.90
CA VAL A 67 -5.81 2.80 4.90
C VAL A 67 -5.45 3.91 5.89
N PHE A 68 -4.20 3.99 6.27
CA PHE A 68 -3.74 5.02 7.19
C PHE A 68 -3.92 6.43 6.61
N PHE A 69 -3.52 6.66 5.38
CA PHE A 69 -3.69 7.98 4.78
C PHE A 69 -5.18 8.32 4.58
N HIS A 70 -5.99 7.35 4.21
CA HIS A 70 -7.43 7.58 4.09
C HIS A 70 -8.04 7.94 5.43
N PHE A 71 -7.62 7.29 6.51
CA PHE A 71 -8.05 7.65 7.85
C PHE A 71 -7.73 9.11 8.16
N LEU A 72 -6.52 9.54 7.84
CA LEU A 72 -6.13 10.93 8.11
C LEU A 72 -7.00 11.91 7.33
N MET A 73 -7.26 11.63 6.07
CA MET A 73 -8.07 12.52 5.25
C MET A 73 -9.53 12.53 5.66
N GLU A 74 -10.03 11.45 6.22
CA GLU A 74 -11.43 11.37 6.61
C GLU A 74 -11.70 11.86 8.03
N ASN A 75 -10.76 11.66 8.92
CA ASN A 75 -11.04 11.81 10.35
C ASN A 75 -10.14 12.78 11.10
N ASN A 76 -8.97 13.11 10.56
CA ASN A 76 -8.06 13.99 11.28
C ASN A 76 -8.34 15.46 10.90
N PRO A 77 -8.61 16.34 11.88
CA PRO A 77 -8.96 17.72 11.57
C PRO A 77 -7.91 18.48 10.76
N VAL A 78 -6.63 18.14 10.95
CA VAL A 78 -5.55 18.82 10.23
C VAL A 78 -5.54 18.43 8.76
N TYR A 79 -5.84 17.15 8.45
CA TYR A 79 -5.68 16.61 7.11
C TYR A 79 -6.98 16.41 6.35
N LYS A 80 -8.09 16.85 6.95
CA LYS A 80 -9.40 16.60 6.38
C LYS A 80 -9.60 17.15 4.98
N ASN A 81 -8.89 18.22 4.64
CA ASN A 81 -9.00 18.83 3.32
C ASN A 81 -7.79 18.51 2.43
N TYR A 82 -6.96 17.58 2.82
CA TYR A 82 -5.82 17.17 2.02
C TYR A 82 -6.25 16.27 0.88
N THR A 83 -5.54 16.37 -0.24
CA THR A 83 -5.57 15.33 -1.26
C THR A 83 -4.39 14.41 -1.00
N ILE A 84 -4.45 13.20 -1.55
CA ILE A 84 -3.45 12.18 -1.26
C ILE A 84 -2.03 12.62 -1.66
N ASP A 85 -1.90 13.42 -2.70
CA ASP A 85 -0.60 13.85 -3.20
C ASP A 85 0.00 15.01 -2.41
N ARG A 86 -0.74 15.57 -1.46
CA ARG A 86 -0.27 16.71 -0.69
C ARG A 86 0.58 16.31 0.52
N PHE A 87 0.46 15.06 0.98
CA PHE A 87 1.19 14.61 2.17
C PHE A 87 2.69 14.60 1.94
N THR A 88 3.44 14.96 2.99
CA THR A 88 4.90 14.94 3.01
C THR A 88 5.36 14.18 4.26
N PRO A 89 6.64 13.78 4.31
CA PRO A 89 7.15 13.16 5.52
C PRO A 89 6.99 14.04 6.77
N GLN A 90 7.04 15.36 6.60
CA GLN A 90 6.86 16.27 7.74
C GLN A 90 5.48 16.10 8.36
N ASP A 91 4.47 15.84 7.56
CA ASP A 91 3.12 15.60 8.08
C ASP A 91 3.10 14.39 9.00
N LEU A 92 3.84 13.35 8.66
CA LEU A 92 3.92 12.16 9.51
C LEU A 92 4.61 12.47 10.83
N GLU A 93 5.63 13.30 10.79
CA GLU A 93 6.36 13.67 11.98
C GLU A 93 5.50 14.51 12.92
N ASN A 94 4.56 15.27 12.37
CA ASN A 94 3.69 16.14 13.14
C ASN A 94 2.56 15.41 13.85
N LEU A 95 2.34 14.14 13.54
CA LEU A 95 1.29 13.37 14.20
C LEU A 95 1.68 13.08 15.64
N GLU A 96 0.67 13.08 16.51
CA GLU A 96 0.86 12.86 17.93
C GLU A 96 0.37 11.48 18.35
N PRO A 97 0.76 11.00 19.53
CA PRO A 97 0.31 9.69 19.98
C PRO A 97 -1.21 9.51 19.95
N VAL A 98 -1.97 10.55 20.25
CA VAL A 98 -3.43 10.45 20.22
C VAL A 98 -3.94 10.17 18.82
N ASP A 99 -3.26 10.68 17.80
CA ASP A 99 -3.67 10.42 16.42
C ASP A 99 -3.55 8.94 16.09
N ILE A 100 -2.52 8.30 16.61
CA ILE A 100 -2.31 6.86 16.39
C ILE A 100 -3.32 6.05 17.19
N GLU A 101 -3.64 6.49 18.40
CA GLU A 101 -4.67 5.83 19.21
C GLU A 101 -6.02 5.86 18.50
N GLU A 102 -6.35 7.00 17.92
CA GLU A 102 -7.60 7.13 17.16
C GLU A 102 -7.59 6.26 15.92
N TYR A 103 -6.43 6.13 15.28
CA TYR A 103 -6.30 5.23 14.13
C TYR A 103 -6.55 3.79 14.54
N LEU A 104 -5.98 3.35 15.66
CA LEU A 104 -6.21 1.99 16.14
C LEU A 104 -7.69 1.73 16.41
N GLU A 105 -8.38 2.70 16.95
CA GLU A 105 -9.79 2.57 17.21
C GLU A 105 -10.58 2.49 15.92
N TYR A 106 -10.23 3.33 14.95
CA TYR A 106 -10.84 3.34 13.63
C TYR A 106 -10.70 1.97 12.96
N LEU A 107 -9.53 1.35 13.09
CA LEU A 107 -9.26 0.08 12.42
C LEU A 107 -10.13 -1.08 12.88
N LYS A 108 -10.71 -0.98 14.05
CA LYS A 108 -11.56 -2.06 14.54
C LYS A 108 -12.76 -2.29 13.65
N VAL A 109 -13.36 -1.20 13.14
CA VAL A 109 -14.46 -1.26 12.18
C VAL A 109 -14.41 -0.01 11.31
N TYR A 110 -14.24 -0.18 10.01
CA TYR A 110 -14.26 0.97 9.11
C TYR A 110 -14.85 0.58 7.75
N LYS A 111 -15.25 1.57 6.98
CA LYS A 111 -15.76 1.35 5.63
C LYS A 111 -14.61 1.47 4.65
N ARG A 112 -14.47 0.47 3.77
CA ARG A 112 -13.45 0.49 2.74
C ARG A 112 -13.85 1.47 1.64
N ASP A 113 -12.88 2.29 1.20
CA ASP A 113 -13.14 3.35 0.25
C ASP A 113 -13.69 2.88 -1.08
N GLU A 114 -13.12 1.80 -1.60
CA GLU A 114 -13.43 1.35 -2.95
C GLU A 114 -14.89 0.94 -3.12
N ASP A 115 -15.47 0.29 -2.14
CA ASP A 115 -16.81 -0.28 -2.27
C ASP A 115 -17.72 -0.02 -1.09
N GLY A 116 -17.23 0.69 -0.08
CA GLY A 116 -18.02 0.97 1.12
C GLY A 116 -18.28 -0.23 1.99
N GLU A 117 -17.59 -1.34 1.73
CA GLU A 117 -17.77 -2.55 2.51
C GLU A 117 -17.22 -2.38 3.91
N LEU A 118 -17.92 -2.93 4.90
CA LEU A 118 -17.51 -2.83 6.29
C LEU A 118 -16.39 -3.82 6.56
N ILE A 119 -15.26 -3.30 7.02
CA ILE A 119 -14.07 -4.09 7.34
C ILE A 119 -13.89 -4.10 8.84
N THR A 120 -13.62 -5.30 9.39
CA THR A 120 -13.31 -5.42 10.82
C THR A 120 -11.93 -6.02 10.97
N ASN A 121 -11.24 -5.65 12.03
CA ASN A 121 -9.92 -6.18 12.34
C ASN A 121 -9.88 -6.68 13.78
N GLY A 122 -9.52 -7.96 13.96
CA GLY A 122 -9.20 -8.49 15.27
C GLY A 122 -7.75 -8.20 15.62
N GLU A 123 -7.25 -8.87 16.64
CA GLU A 123 -5.89 -8.61 17.14
C GLU A 123 -4.83 -8.81 16.08
N LYS A 124 -4.95 -9.86 15.27
CA LYS A 124 -3.94 -10.14 14.24
C LYS A 124 -3.93 -9.08 13.16
N GLY A 125 -5.10 -8.65 12.74
CA GLY A 125 -5.21 -7.61 11.71
C GLY A 125 -4.68 -6.28 12.20
N LEU A 126 -4.97 -5.93 13.46
CA LEU A 126 -4.45 -4.71 14.06
C LEU A 126 -2.93 -4.78 14.18
N ALA A 127 -2.40 -5.91 14.64
CA ALA A 127 -0.96 -6.08 14.80
C ALA A 127 -0.24 -5.95 13.45
N ARG A 128 -0.80 -6.53 12.39
CA ARG A 128 -0.20 -6.45 11.07
C ARG A 128 -0.17 -5.01 10.56
N LYS A 129 -1.27 -4.30 10.72
CA LYS A 129 -1.35 -2.91 10.28
C LYS A 129 -0.41 -2.01 11.06
N MET A 130 -0.26 -2.28 12.35
CA MET A 130 0.70 -1.53 13.15
C MET A 130 2.13 -1.86 12.79
N SER A 131 2.42 -3.11 12.41
CA SER A 131 3.74 -3.47 11.94
C SER A 131 4.09 -2.73 10.65
N ALA A 132 3.15 -2.63 9.73
CA ALA A 132 3.35 -1.89 8.48
C ALA A 132 3.64 -0.41 8.78
N LEU A 133 2.86 0.19 9.67
CA LEU A 133 3.03 1.59 10.01
C LEU A 133 4.36 1.84 10.72
N ARG A 134 4.75 0.93 11.61
CA ARG A 134 6.00 1.04 12.34
C ARG A 134 7.20 0.94 11.42
N SER A 135 7.15 0.01 10.46
CA SER A 135 8.18 -0.14 9.46
C SER A 135 8.29 1.12 8.59
N PHE A 136 7.16 1.66 8.19
CA PHE A 136 7.08 2.84 7.36
C PHE A 136 7.69 4.05 8.08
N TYR A 137 7.28 4.29 9.32
CA TYR A 137 7.85 5.38 10.13
C TYR A 137 9.35 5.18 10.35
N GLY A 138 9.77 3.95 10.60
CA GLY A 138 11.18 3.65 10.85
C GLY A 138 12.08 3.97 9.67
N TYR A 139 11.54 3.98 8.47
CA TYR A 139 12.30 4.36 7.29
C TYR A 139 12.60 5.86 7.27
N TYR A 140 11.62 6.68 7.65
CA TYR A 140 11.77 8.14 7.56
C TYR A 140 12.35 8.77 8.82
N PHE A 141 12.11 8.18 9.98
CA PHE A 141 12.48 8.78 11.27
C PHE A 141 13.25 7.77 12.11
N LYS A 142 14.54 7.79 11.97
CA LYS A 142 15.39 6.88 12.74
C LYS A 142 15.91 7.51 13.99
#